data_ed1c8326c2a1d9e2ce22bc76a48924d9
#
_entry.id   ed1c8326c2a1d9e2ce22bc76a48924d9
#
_cell.length_a   1.000
_cell.length_b   1.000
_cell.length_c   1.000
_cell.angle_alpha   90.00
_cell.angle_beta   90.00
_cell.angle_gamma   90.00
#
_symmetry.space_group_name_H-M   'P 1'
#
loop_
_entity.id
_entity.type
_entity.pdbx_description
1 polymer ?
#
loop_
_entity_poly.entity_id
_entity_poly.type
_entity_poly.pdbx_seq_one_letter_code
_entity_poly.pdbx_strand_id
1 'polypeptide(L)'
;MKKILLISCLLIAYTSFSQAQFKYVVKKYFRTHPLDMRFSNFILSLHKDPWFTIDVENRRTDSTFFYLSGTYKNYNPFQYTPKELRLVLAEMQIVHEDSLKTLDTIINLQITGIVDSSVASKKMVEKEFKRFHNNNADRFSNNTYNFYKSKDGETVAEIHNYFVSPFAIAPITIAWGVQSETHQYLFTITLRFKVKQNMATFIVSPEQLLD
;
A
#
# COMPACT_ATOMS: atom_id res chain seq x y z
N MET A 1 -40.54 3.26 4.88
CA MET A 1 -39.83 3.27 3.59
C MET A 1 -38.88 4.47 3.42
N LYS A 2 -39.28 5.74 3.61
CA LYS A 2 -38.41 6.93 3.44
C LYS A 2 -37.11 6.90 4.29
N LYS A 3 -37.16 6.41 5.56
CA LYS A 3 -36.00 6.33 6.45
C LYS A 3 -34.97 5.28 6.00
N ILE A 4 -35.42 4.15 5.45
CA ILE A 4 -34.55 3.09 4.94
C ILE A 4 -33.83 3.57 3.67
N LEU A 5 -34.52 4.28 2.79
CA LEU A 5 -33.94 4.86 1.59
C LEU A 5 -32.87 5.90 1.92
N LEU A 6 -33.07 6.72 2.96
CA LEU A 6 -32.12 7.73 3.39
C LEU A 6 -30.84 7.09 3.96
N ILE A 7 -30.98 6.01 4.74
CA ILE A 7 -29.84 5.28 5.30
C ILE A 7 -29.04 4.58 4.19
N SER A 8 -29.71 3.95 3.22
CA SER A 8 -29.00 3.34 2.08
C SER A 8 -28.28 4.36 1.20
N CYS A 9 -28.88 5.54 0.95
CA CYS A 9 -28.18 6.62 0.23
C CYS A 9 -26.97 7.16 1.00
N LEU A 10 -27.04 7.28 2.32
CA LEU A 10 -25.93 7.69 3.16
C LEU A 10 -24.78 6.66 3.15
N LEU A 11 -25.09 5.36 3.21
CA LEU A 11 -24.09 4.30 3.13
C LEU A 11 -23.40 4.27 1.76
N ILE A 12 -24.14 4.42 0.67
CA ILE A 12 -23.58 4.48 -0.68
C ILE A 12 -22.68 5.72 -0.85
N ALA A 13 -23.11 6.88 -0.35
CA ALA A 13 -22.31 8.10 -0.40
C ALA A 13 -21.02 7.95 0.40
N TYR A 14 -21.06 7.32 1.58
CA TYR A 14 -19.89 7.10 2.43
C TYR A 14 -18.86 6.18 1.77
N THR A 15 -19.28 5.06 1.20
CA THR A 15 -18.35 4.12 0.50
C THR A 15 -17.74 4.75 -0.75
N SER A 16 -18.50 5.53 -1.51
CA SER A 16 -18.01 6.25 -2.69
C SER A 16 -16.97 7.30 -2.34
N PHE A 17 -17.17 8.03 -1.24
CA PHE A 17 -16.23 9.04 -0.78
C PHE A 17 -14.91 8.43 -0.33
N SER A 18 -14.94 7.31 0.38
CA SER A 18 -13.75 6.60 0.84
C SER A 18 -12.89 6.08 -0.31
N GLN A 19 -13.51 5.49 -1.33
CA GLN A 19 -12.79 5.01 -2.51
C GLN A 19 -12.10 6.14 -3.28
N ALA A 20 -12.72 7.33 -3.35
CA ALA A 20 -12.13 8.49 -4.00
C ALA A 20 -10.84 8.95 -3.32
N GLN A 21 -10.79 8.87 -1.99
CA GLN A 21 -9.60 9.23 -1.20
C GLN A 21 -8.43 8.26 -1.46
N PHE A 22 -8.69 6.96 -1.48
CA PHE A 22 -7.67 5.97 -1.83
C PHE A 22 -7.16 6.17 -3.26
N LYS A 23 -8.07 6.39 -4.22
CA LYS A 23 -7.68 6.69 -5.62
C LYS A 23 -6.78 7.90 -5.73
N TYR A 24 -7.01 8.94 -4.91
CA TYR A 24 -6.15 10.12 -4.88
C TYR A 24 -4.70 9.75 -4.46
N VAL A 25 -4.54 9.01 -3.37
CA VAL A 25 -3.21 8.57 -2.90
C VAL A 25 -2.53 7.71 -3.96
N VAL A 26 -3.25 6.76 -4.52
CA VAL A 26 -2.71 5.87 -5.56
C VAL A 26 -2.21 6.66 -6.76
N LYS A 27 -3.02 7.55 -7.32
CA LYS A 27 -2.66 8.37 -8.49
C LYS A 27 -1.47 9.30 -8.22
N LYS A 28 -1.30 9.73 -6.96
CA LYS A 28 -0.21 10.62 -6.59
C LYS A 28 1.14 9.91 -6.47
N TYR A 29 1.14 8.67 -5.95
CA TYR A 29 2.37 7.97 -5.59
C TYR A 29 2.72 6.80 -6.50
N PHE A 30 1.82 6.38 -7.38
CA PHE A 30 2.07 5.26 -8.29
C PHE A 30 1.87 5.71 -9.74
N ARG A 31 2.94 5.63 -10.53
CA ARG A 31 2.92 5.95 -11.96
C ARG A 31 1.93 5.07 -12.72
N THR A 32 1.97 3.78 -12.41
CA THR A 32 1.05 2.77 -12.92
C THR A 32 0.34 2.15 -11.73
N HIS A 33 -0.96 1.98 -11.81
CA HIS A 33 -1.77 1.46 -10.70
C HIS A 33 -2.92 0.58 -11.21
N PRO A 34 -3.38 -0.40 -10.39
CA PRO A 34 -4.37 -1.37 -10.82
C PRO A 34 -5.81 -0.85 -10.84
N LEU A 35 -6.05 0.36 -10.29
CA LEU A 35 -7.40 0.92 -10.23
C LEU A 35 -7.86 1.40 -11.61
N ASP A 36 -9.15 1.27 -11.86
CA ASP A 36 -9.82 1.69 -13.10
C ASP A 36 -9.40 0.90 -14.35
N MET A 37 -8.67 -0.23 -14.19
CA MET A 37 -8.31 -1.13 -15.28
C MET A 37 -8.35 -2.60 -14.84
N ARG A 38 -8.34 -3.53 -15.78
CA ARG A 38 -8.17 -4.94 -15.48
C ARG A 38 -6.79 -5.22 -14.88
N PHE A 39 -6.71 -6.07 -13.89
CA PHE A 39 -5.45 -6.40 -13.23
C PHE A 39 -4.40 -6.96 -14.20
N SER A 40 -4.82 -7.79 -15.16
CA SER A 40 -3.95 -8.26 -16.23
C SER A 40 -3.37 -7.13 -17.09
N ASN A 41 -4.16 -6.08 -17.36
CA ASN A 41 -3.69 -4.91 -18.09
C ASN A 41 -2.70 -4.07 -17.27
N PHE A 42 -2.91 -4.00 -15.95
CA PHE A 42 -1.96 -3.39 -15.04
C PHE A 42 -0.60 -4.09 -15.08
N ILE A 43 -0.58 -5.42 -14.98
CA ILE A 43 0.66 -6.19 -15.11
C ILE A 43 1.32 -5.94 -16.48
N LEU A 44 0.54 -6.01 -17.55
CA LEU A 44 1.06 -5.74 -18.90
C LEU A 44 1.61 -4.32 -19.03
N SER A 45 1.01 -3.33 -18.37
CA SER A 45 1.49 -1.95 -18.38
C SER A 45 2.83 -1.78 -17.65
N LEU A 46 3.09 -2.55 -16.59
CA LEU A 46 4.40 -2.59 -15.94
C LEU A 46 5.47 -3.16 -16.87
N HIS A 47 5.17 -4.25 -17.59
CA HIS A 47 6.10 -4.81 -18.58
C HIS A 47 6.42 -3.86 -19.74
N LYS A 48 5.49 -2.99 -20.11
CA LYS A 48 5.62 -2.02 -21.21
C LYS A 48 6.16 -0.66 -20.77
N ASP A 49 6.26 -0.40 -19.46
CA ASP A 49 6.74 0.90 -18.96
C ASP A 49 8.25 1.03 -19.20
N PRO A 50 8.71 1.95 -20.08
CA PRO A 50 10.12 2.10 -20.41
C PRO A 50 10.99 2.58 -19.24
N TRP A 51 10.36 3.06 -18.16
CA TRP A 51 11.04 3.53 -16.96
C TRP A 51 11.07 2.48 -15.83
N PHE A 52 10.43 1.33 -16.06
CA PHE A 52 10.40 0.25 -15.09
C PHE A 52 11.19 -0.96 -15.59
N THR A 53 12.13 -1.42 -14.78
CA THR A 53 12.90 -2.64 -15.06
C THR A 53 12.48 -3.71 -14.06
N ILE A 54 11.96 -4.83 -14.55
CA ILE A 54 11.59 -5.97 -13.72
C ILE A 54 12.87 -6.71 -13.32
N ASP A 55 13.05 -6.90 -12.01
CA ASP A 55 14.18 -7.63 -11.44
C ASP A 55 13.83 -9.10 -11.20
N VAL A 56 12.62 -9.35 -10.66
CA VAL A 56 12.11 -10.69 -10.36
C VAL A 56 10.64 -10.75 -10.69
N GLU A 57 10.21 -11.85 -11.33
CA GLU A 57 8.80 -12.18 -11.52
C GLU A 57 8.58 -13.67 -11.31
N ASN A 58 7.70 -14.02 -10.37
CA ASN A 58 7.20 -15.38 -10.18
C ASN A 58 5.70 -15.38 -10.47
N ARG A 59 5.28 -16.26 -11.36
CA ARG A 59 3.85 -16.47 -11.65
C ARG A 59 3.23 -17.39 -10.61
N ARG A 60 1.95 -17.20 -10.36
CA ARG A 60 1.19 -18.08 -9.48
C ARG A 60 1.17 -19.51 -10.05
N THR A 61 1.49 -20.46 -9.19
CA THR A 61 1.31 -21.92 -9.40
C THR A 61 0.60 -22.49 -8.17
N ASP A 62 0.33 -23.79 -8.14
CA ASP A 62 -0.27 -24.46 -6.98
C ASP A 62 0.59 -24.36 -5.71
N SER A 63 1.89 -24.11 -5.85
CA SER A 63 2.85 -24.02 -4.74
C SER A 63 3.48 -22.63 -4.57
N THR A 64 3.24 -21.67 -5.46
CA THR A 64 3.87 -20.35 -5.42
C THR A 64 2.85 -19.22 -5.62
N PHE A 65 2.98 -18.16 -4.80
CA PHE A 65 2.21 -16.96 -4.96
C PHE A 65 2.78 -16.05 -6.06
N PHE A 66 1.92 -15.22 -6.62
CA PHE A 66 2.37 -14.20 -7.55
C PHE A 66 3.28 -13.20 -6.83
N TYR A 67 4.42 -12.93 -7.43
CA TYR A 67 5.37 -11.93 -6.97
C TYR A 67 6.01 -11.24 -8.17
N LEU A 68 6.09 -9.92 -8.13
CA LEU A 68 6.81 -9.12 -9.12
C LEU A 68 7.55 -8.00 -8.36
N SER A 69 8.83 -7.84 -8.63
CA SER A 69 9.59 -6.69 -8.16
C SER A 69 10.39 -6.07 -9.30
N GLY A 70 10.64 -4.78 -9.16
CA GLY A 70 11.43 -4.04 -10.13
C GLY A 70 11.78 -2.64 -9.64
N THR A 71 12.60 -1.97 -10.42
CA THR A 71 13.12 -0.64 -10.13
C THR A 71 12.67 0.38 -11.16
N TYR A 72 12.31 1.58 -10.69
CA TYR A 72 12.00 2.72 -11.56
C TYR A 72 13.27 3.55 -11.81
N LYS A 73 13.44 3.92 -13.09
CA LYS A 73 14.34 4.97 -13.54
C LYS A 73 13.51 6.20 -13.92
N ASN A 74 13.99 7.40 -13.70
CA ASN A 74 13.34 8.65 -14.15
C ASN A 74 11.90 8.86 -13.63
N TYR A 75 11.52 8.21 -12.54
CA TYR A 75 10.26 8.44 -11.83
C TYR A 75 10.55 8.62 -10.35
N ASN A 76 9.95 9.64 -9.73
CA ASN A 76 10.06 9.88 -8.30
C ASN A 76 8.80 10.54 -7.76
N PRO A 77 8.02 9.84 -6.92
CA PRO A 77 6.82 10.40 -6.28
C PRO A 77 7.12 11.15 -4.97
N PHE A 78 8.35 11.06 -4.45
CA PHE A 78 8.76 11.62 -3.17
C PHE A 78 9.36 13.02 -3.33
N GLN A 79 9.42 13.80 -2.24
CA GLN A 79 10.07 15.12 -2.24
C GLN A 79 11.61 15.06 -2.06
N TYR A 80 12.16 13.87 -1.89
CA TYR A 80 13.60 13.64 -1.89
C TYR A 80 13.95 12.74 -3.08
N THR A 81 15.20 12.76 -3.49
CA THR A 81 15.68 11.88 -4.56
C THR A 81 16.19 10.58 -3.94
N PRO A 82 15.50 9.45 -4.09
CA PRO A 82 15.98 8.17 -3.62
C PRO A 82 17.17 7.71 -4.48
N LYS A 83 18.09 6.96 -3.88
CA LYS A 83 19.16 6.25 -4.60
C LYS A 83 18.57 5.14 -5.47
N GLU A 84 17.52 4.51 -4.97
CA GLU A 84 16.76 3.48 -5.66
C GLU A 84 15.27 3.66 -5.36
N LEU A 85 14.44 3.53 -6.39
CA LEU A 85 12.99 3.50 -6.27
C LEU A 85 12.48 2.13 -6.69
N ARG A 86 12.05 1.32 -5.73
CA ARG A 86 11.60 -0.06 -5.93
C ARG A 86 10.08 -0.16 -5.88
N LEU A 87 9.52 -0.94 -6.82
CA LEU A 87 8.13 -1.39 -6.77
C LEU A 87 8.11 -2.89 -6.47
N VAL A 88 7.22 -3.29 -5.57
CA VAL A 88 6.95 -4.71 -5.27
C VAL A 88 5.46 -4.94 -5.35
N LEU A 89 5.09 -6.00 -6.03
CA LEU A 89 3.73 -6.53 -6.10
C LEU A 89 3.77 -7.97 -5.60
N ALA A 90 3.11 -8.23 -4.49
CA ALA A 90 3.14 -9.54 -3.84
C ALA A 90 1.74 -9.99 -3.45
N GLU A 91 1.43 -11.22 -3.80
CA GLU A 91 0.24 -11.92 -3.32
C GLU A 91 0.49 -12.44 -1.91
N MET A 92 -0.49 -12.28 -1.01
CA MET A 92 -0.46 -12.87 0.33
C MET A 92 -1.82 -13.47 0.67
N GLN A 93 -1.78 -14.53 1.48
CA GLN A 93 -2.98 -15.14 2.05
C GLN A 93 -3.21 -14.63 3.47
N ILE A 94 -4.47 -14.42 3.79
CA ILE A 94 -4.90 -14.10 5.14
C ILE A 94 -5.71 -15.27 5.66
N VAL A 95 -5.26 -15.78 6.81
CA VAL A 95 -5.98 -16.83 7.54
C VAL A 95 -6.91 -16.16 8.53
N HIS A 96 -8.21 -16.42 8.41
CA HIS A 96 -9.19 -16.01 9.42
C HIS A 96 -9.18 -16.99 10.59
N GLU A 97 -8.95 -16.50 11.81
CA GLU A 97 -8.89 -17.35 13.02
C GLU A 97 -10.19 -18.14 13.27
N ASP A 98 -11.33 -17.58 12.88
CA ASP A 98 -12.66 -18.15 13.14
C ASP A 98 -13.18 -19.13 12.08
N SER A 99 -12.48 -19.27 10.98
CA SER A 99 -12.89 -20.21 9.92
C SER A 99 -11.70 -20.93 9.31
N LEU A 100 -11.56 -22.19 9.62
CA LEU A 100 -10.58 -23.12 9.03
C LEU A 100 -10.68 -23.29 7.50
N LYS A 101 -11.49 -22.48 6.78
CA LYS A 101 -11.88 -22.78 5.39
C LYS A 101 -11.74 -21.66 4.37
N THR A 102 -11.53 -20.41 4.74
CA THR A 102 -11.42 -19.33 3.73
C THR A 102 -10.11 -18.58 3.85
N LEU A 103 -9.19 -18.93 2.97
CA LEU A 103 -7.97 -18.17 2.74
C LEU A 103 -8.29 -17.04 1.75
N ASP A 104 -8.35 -15.81 2.25
CA ASP A 104 -8.45 -14.66 1.36
C ASP A 104 -7.11 -14.31 0.75
N THR A 105 -7.13 -14.05 -0.54
CA THR A 105 -5.96 -13.60 -1.27
C THR A 105 -5.98 -12.08 -1.41
N ILE A 106 -4.95 -11.44 -0.90
CA ILE A 106 -4.73 -10.00 -0.97
C ILE A 106 -3.47 -9.72 -1.77
N ILE A 107 -3.52 -8.65 -2.55
CA ILE A 107 -2.36 -8.12 -3.25
C ILE A 107 -1.81 -6.92 -2.48
N ASN A 108 -0.53 -6.96 -2.15
CA ASN A 108 0.25 -5.81 -1.71
C ASN A 108 0.95 -5.17 -2.90
N LEU A 109 0.67 -3.90 -3.16
CA LEU A 109 1.44 -3.07 -4.08
C LEU A 109 2.24 -2.06 -3.26
N GLN A 110 3.55 -2.13 -3.35
CA GLN A 110 4.49 -1.39 -2.51
C GLN A 110 5.40 -0.53 -3.37
N ILE A 111 5.55 0.75 -3.01
CA ILE A 111 6.60 1.61 -3.57
C ILE A 111 7.53 2.06 -2.45
N THR A 112 8.83 1.86 -2.64
CA THR A 112 9.86 2.12 -1.63
C THR A 112 10.97 2.98 -2.21
N GLY A 113 11.20 4.13 -1.59
CA GLY A 113 12.38 4.97 -1.85
C GLY A 113 13.48 4.65 -0.86
N ILE A 114 14.63 4.20 -1.36
CA ILE A 114 15.80 3.79 -0.57
C ILE A 114 16.87 4.88 -0.68
N VAL A 115 17.45 5.27 0.45
CA VAL A 115 18.55 6.25 0.56
C VAL A 115 19.73 5.64 1.34
N ASP A 116 20.84 6.34 1.39
CA ASP A 116 22.02 5.88 2.15
C ASP A 116 21.80 5.87 3.68
N SER A 117 22.80 5.44 4.43
CA SER A 117 22.79 5.32 5.89
C SER A 117 23.13 6.61 6.65
N SER A 118 23.18 7.76 5.97
CA SER A 118 23.55 9.03 6.61
C SER A 118 22.45 9.59 7.51
N VAL A 119 22.82 10.39 8.50
CA VAL A 119 21.89 11.13 9.36
C VAL A 119 20.99 12.07 8.54
N ALA A 120 21.51 12.64 7.46
CA ALA A 120 20.73 13.49 6.56
C ALA A 120 19.64 12.68 5.86
N SER A 121 19.95 11.48 5.41
CA SER A 121 19.03 10.54 4.79
C SER A 121 17.92 10.09 5.75
N LYS A 122 18.27 9.80 7.02
CA LYS A 122 17.26 9.54 8.07
C LYS A 122 16.26 10.68 8.16
N LYS A 123 16.74 11.92 8.29
CA LYS A 123 15.89 13.12 8.38
C LYS A 123 15.00 13.31 7.13
N MET A 124 15.51 12.96 5.95
CA MET A 124 14.71 13.04 4.70
C MET A 124 13.54 12.07 4.70
N VAL A 125 13.76 10.80 5.05
CA VAL A 125 12.68 9.81 5.09
C VAL A 125 11.66 10.09 6.20
N GLU A 126 12.12 10.52 7.38
CA GLU A 126 11.23 10.96 8.47
C GLU A 126 10.36 12.16 8.07
N LYS A 127 10.95 13.13 7.38
CA LYS A 127 10.22 14.30 6.86
C LYS A 127 9.16 13.90 5.83
N GLU A 128 9.49 12.97 4.94
CA GLU A 128 8.54 12.47 3.94
C GLU A 128 7.39 11.71 4.59
N PHE A 129 7.68 10.87 5.60
CA PHE A 129 6.67 10.17 6.40
C PHE A 129 5.70 11.15 7.07
N LYS A 130 6.22 12.16 7.77
CA LYS A 130 5.41 13.21 8.40
C LYS A 130 4.60 14.01 7.39
N ARG A 131 5.21 14.32 6.23
CA ARG A 131 4.52 15.03 5.14
C ARG A 131 3.36 14.22 4.58
N PHE A 132 3.55 12.92 4.36
CA PHE A 132 2.46 12.05 3.91
C PHE A 132 1.33 12.05 4.93
N HIS A 133 1.67 11.85 6.21
CA HIS A 133 0.69 11.86 7.29
C HIS A 133 -0.09 13.17 7.33
N ASN A 134 0.58 14.31 7.41
CA ASN A 134 -0.05 15.63 7.50
C ASN A 134 -0.98 15.95 6.31
N ASN A 135 -0.62 15.48 5.11
CA ASN A 135 -1.41 15.71 3.90
C ASN A 135 -2.62 14.78 3.76
N ASN A 136 -2.67 13.68 4.52
CA ASN A 136 -3.65 12.64 4.31
C ASN A 136 -4.40 12.21 5.59
N ALA A 137 -3.96 12.64 6.79
CA ALA A 137 -4.58 12.22 8.06
C ALA A 137 -6.09 12.51 8.09
N ASP A 138 -6.50 13.70 7.68
CA ASP A 138 -7.91 14.13 7.67
C ASP A 138 -8.77 13.41 6.61
N ARG A 139 -8.13 12.68 5.70
CA ARG A 139 -8.81 11.93 4.63
C ARG A 139 -9.28 10.56 5.08
N PHE A 140 -8.75 10.04 6.17
CA PHE A 140 -9.03 8.71 6.67
C PHE A 140 -9.64 8.77 8.06
N SER A 141 -10.75 8.07 8.27
CA SER A 141 -11.52 8.12 9.52
C SER A 141 -10.81 7.48 10.70
N ASN A 142 -9.95 6.53 10.45
CA ASN A 142 -9.19 5.82 11.47
C ASN A 142 -7.74 5.64 11.05
N ASN A 143 -6.83 5.73 12.02
CA ASN A 143 -5.43 5.40 11.82
C ASN A 143 -4.85 4.75 13.07
N THR A 144 -3.84 3.91 12.89
CA THR A 144 -3.01 3.38 13.98
C THR A 144 -1.56 3.74 13.70
N TYR A 145 -0.84 4.00 14.78
CA TYR A 145 0.55 4.40 14.73
C TYR A 145 1.38 3.49 15.60
N ASN A 146 2.45 2.93 15.05
CA ASN A 146 3.42 2.12 15.77
C ASN A 146 4.82 2.66 15.51
N PHE A 147 5.66 2.63 16.54
CA PHE A 147 7.07 2.97 16.42
C PHE A 147 7.94 1.91 17.08
N TYR A 148 9.13 1.74 16.54
CA TYR A 148 10.10 0.76 17.02
C TYR A 148 11.37 1.49 17.43
N LYS A 149 11.93 1.10 18.58
CA LYS A 149 13.17 1.67 19.11
C LYS A 149 14.30 0.66 19.09
N SER A 150 15.51 1.18 18.90
CA SER A 150 16.74 0.43 19.13
C SER A 150 16.95 0.16 20.63
N LYS A 151 17.96 -0.64 20.96
CA LYS A 151 18.37 -0.87 22.36
C LYS A 151 18.78 0.43 23.08
N ASP A 152 19.29 1.41 22.33
CA ASP A 152 19.72 2.72 22.86
C ASP A 152 18.56 3.73 22.95
N GLY A 153 17.35 3.30 22.66
CA GLY A 153 16.13 4.12 22.77
C GLY A 153 15.84 5.01 21.56
N GLU A 154 16.68 4.99 20.51
CA GLU A 154 16.42 5.72 19.26
C GLU A 154 15.28 5.09 18.46
N THR A 155 14.43 5.90 17.86
CA THR A 155 13.43 5.43 16.90
C THR A 155 14.12 4.97 15.61
N VAL A 156 13.91 3.70 15.26
CA VAL A 156 14.51 3.06 14.08
C VAL A 156 13.49 2.76 12.98
N ALA A 157 12.21 2.75 13.32
CA ALA A 157 11.12 2.63 12.35
C ALA A 157 9.81 3.20 12.90
N GLU A 158 8.97 3.70 12.00
CA GLU A 158 7.60 4.14 12.29
C GLU A 158 6.66 3.60 11.21
N ILE A 159 5.46 3.18 11.62
CA ILE A 159 4.43 2.64 10.74
C ILE A 159 3.12 3.34 11.03
N HIS A 160 2.46 3.88 10.00
CA HIS A 160 1.09 4.37 10.05
C HIS A 160 0.20 3.53 9.15
N ASN A 161 -0.89 3.03 9.72
CA ASN A 161 -1.94 2.32 8.99
C ASN A 161 -3.16 3.22 8.90
N TYR A 162 -3.70 3.37 7.70
CA TYR A 162 -4.89 4.18 7.42
C TYR A 162 -6.06 3.28 7.06
N PHE A 163 -7.19 3.53 7.73
CA PHE A 163 -8.42 2.76 7.57
C PHE A 163 -9.57 3.70 7.20
N VAL A 164 -10.57 3.16 6.55
CA VAL A 164 -11.84 3.88 6.31
C VAL A 164 -12.87 3.59 7.41
N SER A 165 -12.74 2.46 8.07
CA SER A 165 -13.58 1.99 9.17
C SER A 165 -12.76 0.99 9.99
N PRO A 166 -13.20 0.48 11.14
CA PRO A 166 -12.44 -0.48 11.95
C PRO A 166 -12.26 -1.82 11.22
N PHE A 167 -11.25 -1.92 10.36
CA PHE A 167 -10.89 -3.12 9.59
C PHE A 167 -9.74 -3.87 10.22
N ALA A 168 -9.72 -5.17 9.97
CA ALA A 168 -8.57 -6.02 10.30
C ALA A 168 -7.33 -5.68 9.44
N ILE A 169 -7.52 -5.13 8.23
CA ILE A 169 -6.44 -4.88 7.27
C ILE A 169 -6.49 -3.44 6.78
N ALA A 170 -5.41 -2.70 7.00
CA ALA A 170 -5.28 -1.34 6.50
C ALA A 170 -5.08 -1.34 4.98
N PRO A 171 -5.96 -0.69 4.19
CA PRO A 171 -5.78 -0.58 2.74
C PRO A 171 -4.57 0.27 2.35
N ILE A 172 -4.14 1.21 3.19
CA ILE A 172 -2.89 1.96 3.02
C ILE A 172 -2.07 1.87 4.28
N THR A 173 -0.78 1.57 4.12
CA THR A 173 0.22 1.67 5.17
C THR A 173 1.37 2.50 4.65
N ILE A 174 1.90 3.41 5.47
CA ILE A 174 3.19 4.03 5.25
C ILE A 174 4.15 3.60 6.35
N ALA A 175 5.40 3.45 5.99
CA ALA A 175 6.46 3.13 6.93
C ALA A 175 7.76 3.84 6.56
N TRP A 176 8.54 4.22 7.55
CA TRP A 176 9.96 4.46 7.35
C TRP A 176 10.76 3.57 8.31
N GLY A 177 11.97 3.25 7.96
CA GLY A 177 12.82 2.42 8.80
C GLY A 177 14.22 2.26 8.25
N VAL A 178 15.02 1.49 8.97
CA VAL A 178 16.39 1.11 8.56
C VAL A 178 16.39 -0.36 8.15
N GLN A 179 17.02 -0.65 7.03
CA GLN A 179 17.26 -2.01 6.59
C GLN A 179 18.42 -2.60 7.38
N SER A 180 18.21 -3.71 8.08
CA SER A 180 19.19 -4.29 9.01
C SER A 180 20.53 -4.67 8.36
N GLU A 181 20.51 -5.16 7.14
CA GLU A 181 21.71 -5.65 6.45
C GLU A 181 22.57 -4.53 5.84
N THR A 182 21.92 -3.53 5.25
CA THR A 182 22.62 -2.44 4.52
C THR A 182 22.72 -1.15 5.30
N HIS A 183 22.01 -1.06 6.44
CA HIS A 183 21.81 0.16 7.24
C HIS A 183 21.24 1.34 6.45
N GLN A 184 20.68 1.09 5.26
CA GLN A 184 20.02 2.10 4.44
C GLN A 184 18.67 2.47 5.03
N TYR A 185 18.31 3.76 4.92
CA TYR A 185 16.97 4.21 5.29
C TYR A 185 16.01 4.07 4.12
N LEU A 186 14.77 3.75 4.43
CA LEU A 186 13.71 3.56 3.45
C LEU A 186 12.42 4.24 3.89
N PHE A 187 11.66 4.72 2.92
CA PHE A 187 10.28 5.13 3.09
C PHE A 187 9.41 4.33 2.12
N THR A 188 8.36 3.72 2.64
CA THR A 188 7.50 2.80 1.90
C THR A 188 6.05 3.23 1.98
N ILE A 189 5.33 3.14 0.87
CA ILE A 189 3.88 3.22 0.79
C ILE A 189 3.38 1.87 0.29
N THR A 190 2.50 1.22 1.06
CA THR A 190 1.88 -0.06 0.72
C THR A 190 0.39 0.13 0.51
N LEU A 191 -0.11 -0.36 -0.61
CA LEU A 191 -1.53 -0.49 -0.91
C LEU A 191 -1.93 -1.94 -0.81
N ARG A 192 -3.09 -2.22 -0.21
CA ARG A 192 -3.67 -3.56 -0.13
C ARG A 192 -5.03 -3.57 -0.82
N PHE A 193 -5.25 -4.54 -1.69
CA PHE A 193 -6.48 -4.69 -2.44
C PHE A 193 -6.73 -6.16 -2.80
N LYS A 194 -7.99 -6.50 -3.06
CA LYS A 194 -8.38 -7.78 -3.66
C LYS A 194 -8.49 -7.66 -5.17
N VAL A 195 -8.31 -8.76 -5.86
CA VAL A 195 -8.62 -8.88 -7.29
C VAL A 195 -9.81 -9.80 -7.46
N LYS A 196 -10.96 -9.23 -7.84
CA LYS A 196 -12.20 -9.96 -8.12
C LYS A 196 -12.58 -9.74 -9.59
N GLN A 197 -12.82 -10.81 -10.34
CA GLN A 197 -13.14 -10.74 -11.77
C GLN A 197 -12.13 -9.90 -12.58
N ASN A 198 -10.85 -10.05 -12.28
CA ASN A 198 -9.75 -9.28 -12.90
C ASN A 198 -9.79 -7.76 -12.67
N MET A 199 -10.51 -7.29 -11.65
CA MET A 199 -10.56 -5.89 -11.24
C MET A 199 -9.99 -5.73 -9.82
N ALA A 200 -9.16 -4.72 -9.63
CA ALA A 200 -8.64 -4.38 -8.29
C ALA A 200 -9.71 -3.59 -7.52
N THR A 201 -10.01 -4.03 -6.31
CA THR A 201 -10.94 -3.36 -5.39
C THR A 201 -10.28 -3.17 -4.05
N PHE A 202 -10.44 -1.98 -3.45
CA PHE A 202 -10.02 -1.78 -2.08
C PHE A 202 -10.93 -2.53 -1.12
N ILE A 203 -10.33 -3.02 -0.04
CA ILE A 203 -11.03 -3.63 1.07
C ILE A 203 -11.54 -2.48 1.94
N VAL A 204 -12.83 -2.15 1.83
CA VAL A 204 -13.44 -1.02 2.55
C VAL A 204 -14.45 -1.46 3.62
N SER A 205 -14.73 -2.76 3.72
CA SER A 205 -15.55 -3.33 4.80
C SER A 205 -15.07 -4.74 5.17
N PRO A 206 -15.30 -5.19 6.43
CA PRO A 206 -14.98 -6.56 6.84
C PRO A 206 -15.67 -7.63 6.00
N GLU A 207 -16.91 -7.37 5.55
CA GLU A 207 -17.67 -8.30 4.72
C GLU A 207 -16.98 -8.58 3.38
N GLN A 208 -16.21 -7.64 2.85
CA GLN A 208 -15.44 -7.83 1.62
C GLN A 208 -14.24 -8.78 1.80
N LEU A 209 -13.92 -9.17 3.02
CA LEU A 209 -12.93 -10.21 3.30
C LEU A 209 -13.54 -11.62 3.24
N LEU A 210 -14.85 -11.73 3.33
CA LEU A 210 -15.57 -13.01 3.38
C LEU A 210 -16.10 -13.47 2.01
N ASP A 211 -16.08 -12.62 1.00
CA ASP A 211 -16.48 -12.86 -0.39
C ASP A 211 -15.30 -13.33 -1.27
#